data_6dc4ffe8947ad98e422a5b773a33c305
#
_entry.id   6dc4ffe8947ad98e422a5b773a33c305
#
_cell.length_a   1.000
_cell.length_b   1.000
_cell.length_c   1.000
_cell.angle_alpha   90.00
_cell.angle_beta   90.00
_cell.angle_gamma   90.00
#
_symmetry.space_group_name_H-M   'P 1'
#
loop_
_entity.id
_entity.type
_entity.pdbx_description
1 polymer ?
#
loop_
_entity_poly.entity_id
_entity_poly.type
_entity_poly.pdbx_seq_one_letter_code
_entity_poly.pdbx_strand_id
1 'polypeptide(L)'
;DALRFTLITGNAPGNDMRYTEKRVIASRNFANKIWNASRFIMMNLEQADFSDVTLEDLTSADKWILSKLNTLAKDVTDNMEKYELGIAVQKLNDFLWEEFCDWYIEMVKPRLYNDEDQTKAAALWTLNTVLTEALKLLHPYMPFITEEIYCNLTDEESIMLAKWPEFKEEWNFKADEKAVETIKEAVRGIRNVRAEMNVSPKKKAQVYVVSEDAEIR
;
A
#
# COMPACT_ATOMS: atom_id res chain seq x y z
N ASP A 1 -8.53 -2.44 -18.06
CA ASP A 1 -7.54 -1.89 -17.11
C ASP A 1 -6.10 -2.22 -17.47
N ALA A 2 -5.75 -3.49 -17.68
CA ALA A 2 -4.35 -3.88 -17.93
C ALA A 2 -3.73 -3.17 -19.14
N LEU A 3 -4.44 -3.09 -20.27
CA LEU A 3 -3.94 -2.37 -21.44
C LEU A 3 -3.81 -0.86 -21.18
N ARG A 4 -4.84 -0.23 -20.57
CA ARG A 4 -4.81 1.20 -20.23
C ARG A 4 -3.59 1.52 -19.35
N PHE A 5 -3.41 0.76 -18.28
CA PHE A 5 -2.29 0.91 -17.36
C PHE A 5 -0.94 0.74 -18.06
N THR A 6 -0.81 -0.28 -18.93
CA THR A 6 0.40 -0.53 -19.71
C THR A 6 0.76 0.64 -20.61
N LEU A 7 -0.24 1.26 -21.26
CA LEU A 7 -0.01 2.36 -22.21
C LEU A 7 0.45 3.65 -21.52
N ILE A 8 0.13 3.83 -20.24
CA ILE A 8 0.50 5.02 -19.48
C ILE A 8 1.82 4.80 -18.71
N THR A 9 2.06 3.55 -18.26
CA THR A 9 3.22 3.23 -17.41
C THR A 9 4.53 3.19 -18.19
N GLY A 10 5.55 3.85 -17.69
CA GLY A 10 6.93 3.72 -18.18
C GLY A 10 7.23 4.47 -19.47
N ASN A 11 6.42 5.47 -19.81
CA ASN A 11 6.68 6.37 -20.94
C ASN A 11 6.98 7.79 -20.43
N ALA A 12 8.06 8.37 -20.95
CA ALA A 12 8.28 9.81 -20.86
C ALA A 12 7.57 10.49 -22.04
N PRO A 13 6.98 11.69 -21.85
CA PRO A 13 6.38 12.44 -22.94
C PRO A 13 7.32 12.59 -24.13
N GLY A 14 6.79 12.35 -25.33
CA GLY A 14 7.56 12.47 -26.60
C GLY A 14 8.37 11.23 -27.00
N ASN A 15 8.33 10.15 -26.24
CA ASN A 15 8.98 8.89 -26.61
C ASN A 15 7.96 7.85 -27.08
N ASP A 16 8.29 7.12 -28.15
CA ASP A 16 7.51 5.99 -28.62
C ASP A 16 7.63 4.81 -27.64
N MET A 17 6.49 4.18 -27.37
CA MET A 17 6.47 2.98 -26.55
C MET A 17 6.35 1.73 -27.41
N ARG A 18 7.32 0.83 -27.30
CA ARG A 18 7.21 -0.48 -27.93
C ARG A 18 6.21 -1.37 -27.17
N TYR A 19 5.12 -1.72 -27.83
CA TYR A 19 4.17 -2.69 -27.29
C TYR A 19 4.82 -4.07 -27.12
N THR A 20 4.62 -4.68 -25.96
CA THR A 20 4.98 -6.07 -25.71
C THR A 20 3.90 -6.73 -24.85
N GLU A 21 3.53 -7.96 -25.18
CA GLU A 21 2.56 -8.74 -24.41
C GLU A 21 2.98 -8.91 -22.93
N LYS A 22 4.28 -9.08 -22.69
CA LYS A 22 4.84 -9.21 -21.33
C LYS A 22 4.46 -8.03 -20.44
N ARG A 23 4.43 -6.80 -20.96
CA ARG A 23 4.04 -5.61 -20.18
C ARG A 23 2.55 -5.64 -19.81
N VAL A 24 1.69 -6.07 -20.74
CA VAL A 24 0.25 -6.22 -20.48
C VAL A 24 -0.01 -7.30 -19.43
N ILE A 25 0.74 -8.40 -19.49
CA ILE A 25 0.68 -9.47 -18.47
C ILE A 25 1.11 -8.94 -17.11
N ALA A 26 2.17 -8.12 -17.03
CA ALA A 26 2.60 -7.51 -15.77
C ALA A 26 1.50 -6.59 -15.19
N SER A 27 0.88 -5.75 -16.02
CA SER A 27 -0.23 -4.89 -15.62
C SER A 27 -1.46 -5.69 -15.17
N ARG A 28 -1.76 -6.82 -15.83
CA ARG A 28 -2.81 -7.75 -15.39
C ARG A 28 -2.49 -8.37 -14.03
N ASN A 29 -1.23 -8.74 -13.80
CA ASN A 29 -0.80 -9.30 -12.52
C ASN A 29 -0.91 -8.26 -11.39
N PHE A 30 -0.66 -6.98 -11.69
CA PHE A 30 -0.90 -5.88 -10.77
C PHE A 30 -2.40 -5.77 -10.40
N ALA A 31 -3.29 -5.78 -11.40
CA ALA A 31 -4.73 -5.80 -11.16
C ALA A 31 -5.15 -7.00 -10.28
N ASN A 32 -4.66 -8.19 -10.59
CA ASN A 32 -4.93 -9.39 -9.81
C ASN A 32 -4.42 -9.29 -8.35
N LYS A 33 -3.28 -8.64 -8.15
CA LYS A 33 -2.74 -8.42 -6.80
C LYS A 33 -3.66 -7.51 -5.98
N ILE A 34 -4.12 -6.40 -6.55
CA ILE A 34 -5.08 -5.50 -5.91
C ILE A 34 -6.39 -6.24 -5.60
N TRP A 35 -6.92 -6.98 -6.57
CA TRP A 35 -8.13 -7.78 -6.38
C TRP A 35 -8.03 -8.77 -5.22
N ASN A 36 -6.91 -9.50 -5.13
CA ASN A 36 -6.70 -10.45 -4.05
C ASN A 36 -6.52 -9.76 -2.69
N ALA A 37 -5.82 -8.62 -2.65
CA ALA A 37 -5.67 -7.80 -1.46
C ALA A 37 -7.02 -7.27 -0.97
N SER A 38 -7.84 -6.73 -1.87
CA SER A 38 -9.18 -6.21 -1.53
C SER A 38 -10.11 -7.32 -1.02
N ARG A 39 -10.10 -8.50 -1.64
CA ARG A 39 -10.86 -9.66 -1.12
C ARG A 39 -10.44 -10.05 0.29
N PHE A 40 -9.12 -10.11 0.53
CA PHE A 40 -8.60 -10.40 1.87
C PHE A 40 -9.09 -9.36 2.89
N ILE A 41 -9.06 -8.08 2.54
CA ILE A 41 -9.52 -6.99 3.41
C ILE A 41 -11.02 -7.10 3.64
N MET A 42 -11.84 -7.20 2.61
CA MET A 42 -13.30 -7.32 2.71
C MET A 42 -13.73 -8.48 3.62
N MET A 43 -13.11 -9.66 3.48
CA MET A 43 -13.38 -10.81 4.34
C MET A 43 -13.09 -10.56 5.84
N ASN A 44 -12.14 -9.67 6.15
CA ASN A 44 -11.84 -9.31 7.53
C ASN A 44 -12.72 -8.16 8.04
N LEU A 45 -13.32 -7.37 7.13
CA LEU A 45 -14.20 -6.26 7.49
C LEU A 45 -15.65 -6.69 7.77
N GLU A 46 -16.11 -7.84 7.25
CA GLU A 46 -17.53 -8.28 7.28
C GLU A 46 -18.19 -8.26 8.67
N GLN A 47 -17.43 -8.37 9.76
CA GLN A 47 -17.96 -8.41 11.13
C GLN A 47 -17.23 -7.44 12.07
N ALA A 48 -16.49 -6.49 11.52
CA ALA A 48 -15.65 -5.60 12.29
C ALA A 48 -16.34 -4.27 12.55
N ASP A 49 -16.38 -3.87 13.81
CA ASP A 49 -16.71 -2.51 14.20
C ASP A 49 -15.42 -1.73 14.45
N PHE A 50 -15.23 -0.67 13.71
CA PHE A 50 -14.09 0.24 13.82
C PHE A 50 -14.51 1.72 13.75
N SER A 51 -15.80 1.99 14.02
CA SER A 51 -16.38 3.35 13.97
C SER A 51 -15.75 4.30 14.98
N ASP A 52 -15.30 3.79 16.12
CA ASP A 52 -14.75 4.59 17.22
C ASP A 52 -13.21 4.74 17.16
N VAL A 53 -12.55 4.19 16.12
CA VAL A 53 -11.09 4.28 15.98
C VAL A 53 -10.64 5.70 15.72
N THR A 54 -9.68 6.16 16.51
CA THR A 54 -9.04 7.47 16.39
C THR A 54 -7.56 7.35 16.00
N LEU A 55 -6.92 8.46 15.67
CA LEU A 55 -5.49 8.48 15.33
C LEU A 55 -4.58 8.07 16.52
N GLU A 56 -5.09 8.15 17.76
CA GLU A 56 -4.35 7.76 18.97
C GLU A 56 -4.26 6.24 19.11
N ASP A 57 -5.24 5.50 18.57
CA ASP A 57 -5.30 4.03 18.62
C ASP A 57 -4.35 3.37 17.62
N LEU A 58 -3.79 4.15 16.69
CA LEU A 58 -2.95 3.65 15.61
C LEU A 58 -1.57 3.25 16.11
N THR A 59 -1.11 2.07 15.69
CA THR A 59 0.28 1.64 15.91
C THR A 59 1.23 2.35 14.94
N SER A 60 2.55 2.26 15.18
CA SER A 60 3.54 2.84 14.26
C SER A 60 3.45 2.29 12.83
N ALA A 61 3.04 1.03 12.64
CA ALA A 61 2.81 0.47 11.31
C ALA A 61 1.61 1.12 10.60
N ASP A 62 0.52 1.39 11.33
CA ASP A 62 -0.66 2.06 10.80
C ASP A 62 -0.35 3.52 10.43
N LYS A 63 0.33 4.23 11.31
CA LYS A 63 0.78 5.62 11.09
C LYS A 63 1.74 5.73 9.91
N TRP A 64 2.66 4.77 9.78
CA TRP A 64 3.58 4.69 8.65
C TRP A 64 2.86 4.61 7.32
N ILE A 65 1.94 3.66 7.15
CA ILE A 65 1.27 3.47 5.85
C ILE A 65 0.32 4.63 5.53
N LEU A 66 -0.34 5.22 6.52
CA LEU A 66 -1.17 6.43 6.35
C LEU A 66 -0.32 7.63 5.93
N SER A 67 0.84 7.83 6.53
CA SER A 67 1.76 8.91 6.17
C SER A 67 2.33 8.75 4.76
N LYS A 68 2.61 7.50 4.36
CA LYS A 68 3.00 7.16 2.97
C LYS A 68 1.87 7.45 1.98
N LEU A 69 0.64 7.05 2.27
CA LEU A 69 -0.54 7.35 1.47
C LEU A 69 -0.75 8.85 1.34
N ASN A 70 -0.62 9.58 2.44
CA ASN A 70 -0.79 11.02 2.50
C ASN A 70 0.21 11.76 1.58
N THR A 71 1.46 11.36 1.62
CA THR A 71 2.50 11.87 0.72
C THR A 71 2.20 11.47 -0.74
N LEU A 72 1.75 10.24 -0.97
CA LEU A 72 1.36 9.75 -2.30
C LEU A 72 0.22 10.56 -2.90
N ALA A 73 -0.82 10.89 -2.13
CA ALA A 73 -1.97 11.67 -2.61
C ALA A 73 -1.50 13.03 -3.15
N LYS A 74 -0.63 13.72 -2.40
CA LYS A 74 -0.03 14.97 -2.86
C LYS A 74 0.81 14.79 -4.12
N ASP A 75 1.71 13.81 -4.12
CA ASP A 75 2.63 13.56 -5.22
C ASP A 75 1.90 13.18 -6.51
N VAL A 76 0.88 12.33 -6.42
CA VAL A 76 0.05 11.93 -7.57
C VAL A 76 -0.67 13.14 -8.15
N THR A 77 -1.29 13.95 -7.31
CA THR A 77 -2.00 15.17 -7.73
C THR A 77 -1.03 16.14 -8.42
N ASP A 78 0.11 16.45 -7.78
CA ASP A 78 1.13 17.36 -8.33
C ASP A 78 1.67 16.90 -9.70
N ASN A 79 1.86 15.57 -9.88
CA ASN A 79 2.32 15.02 -11.17
C ASN A 79 1.21 15.01 -12.23
N MET A 80 -0.04 14.72 -11.83
CA MET A 80 -1.17 14.78 -12.77
C MET A 80 -1.42 16.19 -13.29
N GLU A 81 -1.33 17.23 -12.45
CA GLU A 81 -1.45 18.63 -12.86
C GLU A 81 -0.35 19.07 -13.82
N LYS A 82 0.84 18.46 -13.73
CA LYS A 82 1.95 18.67 -14.67
C LYS A 82 1.88 17.79 -15.92
N TYR A 83 0.83 16.99 -16.08
CA TYR A 83 0.70 15.97 -17.13
C TYR A 83 1.79 14.90 -17.12
N GLU A 84 2.45 14.69 -15.98
CA GLU A 84 3.46 13.65 -15.77
C GLU A 84 2.80 12.30 -15.34
N LEU A 85 1.83 11.85 -16.14
CA LEU A 85 0.95 10.71 -15.81
C LEU A 85 1.73 9.41 -15.57
N GLY A 86 2.81 9.19 -16.31
CA GLY A 86 3.68 8.02 -16.15
C GLY A 86 4.37 7.98 -14.78
N ILE A 87 4.77 9.15 -14.24
CA ILE A 87 5.38 9.26 -12.89
C ILE A 87 4.32 9.02 -11.82
N ALA A 88 3.16 9.65 -11.95
CA ALA A 88 2.05 9.47 -11.02
C ALA A 88 1.65 8.00 -10.89
N VAL A 89 1.45 7.31 -12.02
CA VAL A 89 1.04 5.90 -12.02
C VAL A 89 2.13 4.97 -11.50
N GLN A 90 3.41 5.27 -11.72
CA GLN A 90 4.51 4.49 -11.16
C GLN A 90 4.54 4.58 -9.63
N LYS A 91 4.38 5.78 -9.06
CA LYS A 91 4.29 5.96 -7.60
C LYS A 91 3.12 5.20 -7.00
N LEU A 92 1.96 5.18 -7.67
CA LEU A 92 0.79 4.39 -7.26
C LEU A 92 1.08 2.89 -7.29
N ASN A 93 1.72 2.41 -8.35
CA ASN A 93 2.10 1.01 -8.46
C ASN A 93 3.04 0.58 -7.34
N ASP A 94 4.09 1.36 -7.08
CA ASP A 94 5.10 1.05 -6.06
C ASP A 94 4.48 1.07 -4.66
N PHE A 95 3.64 2.06 -4.36
CA PHE A 95 2.93 2.12 -3.08
C PHE A 95 2.01 0.90 -2.89
N LEU A 96 1.13 0.62 -3.86
CA LEU A 96 0.15 -0.47 -3.74
C LEU A 96 0.82 -1.83 -3.72
N TRP A 97 1.82 -2.05 -4.58
CA TRP A 97 2.50 -3.34 -4.67
C TRP A 97 3.41 -3.59 -3.48
N GLU A 98 4.36 -2.68 -3.23
CA GLU A 98 5.41 -2.90 -2.24
C GLU A 98 4.97 -2.50 -0.83
N GLU A 99 4.56 -1.22 -0.64
CA GLU A 99 4.32 -0.70 0.70
C GLU A 99 3.04 -1.29 1.32
N PHE A 100 1.95 -1.28 0.56
CA PHE A 100 0.66 -1.75 1.07
C PHE A 100 0.56 -3.27 1.07
N CYS A 101 0.71 -3.93 -0.10
CA CYS A 101 0.50 -5.38 -0.19
C CYS A 101 1.64 -6.20 0.42
N ASP A 102 2.92 -5.89 0.12
CA ASP A 102 4.04 -6.73 0.52
C ASP A 102 4.51 -6.45 1.96
N TRP A 103 4.27 -5.24 2.49
CA TRP A 103 4.67 -4.90 3.84
C TRP A 103 3.49 -4.74 4.79
N TYR A 104 2.63 -3.75 4.56
CA TYR A 104 1.60 -3.41 5.56
C TYR A 104 0.63 -4.57 5.81
N ILE A 105 0.07 -5.18 4.77
CA ILE A 105 -0.85 -6.32 4.93
C ILE A 105 -0.17 -7.47 5.70
N GLU A 106 1.10 -7.77 5.41
CA GLU A 106 1.82 -8.83 6.14
C GLU A 106 2.09 -8.44 7.61
N MET A 107 2.37 -7.17 7.90
CA MET A 107 2.57 -6.69 9.27
C MET A 107 1.31 -6.80 10.13
N VAL A 108 0.13 -6.60 9.55
CA VAL A 108 -1.12 -6.60 10.32
C VAL A 108 -1.77 -7.98 10.43
N LYS A 109 -1.41 -8.96 9.61
CA LYS A 109 -1.97 -10.32 9.69
C LYS A 109 -1.97 -10.93 11.10
N PRO A 110 -0.89 -10.85 11.91
CA PRO A 110 -0.91 -11.37 13.26
C PRO A 110 -1.99 -10.75 14.16
N ARG A 111 -2.25 -9.45 13.98
CA ARG A 111 -3.30 -8.71 14.71
C ARG A 111 -4.70 -9.14 14.25
N LEU A 112 -4.89 -9.36 12.95
CA LEU A 112 -6.18 -9.78 12.39
C LEU A 112 -6.59 -11.20 12.81
N TYR A 113 -5.61 -12.10 12.95
CA TYR A 113 -5.84 -13.50 13.34
C TYR A 113 -5.90 -13.71 14.85
N ASN A 114 -5.67 -12.69 15.66
CA ASN A 114 -5.78 -12.72 17.10
C ASN A 114 -7.00 -11.92 17.56
N ASP A 115 -8.05 -12.61 17.98
CA ASP A 115 -9.31 -11.97 18.41
C ASP A 115 -9.16 -11.19 19.73
N GLU A 116 -8.11 -11.43 20.49
CA GLU A 116 -7.81 -10.71 21.74
C GLU A 116 -6.94 -9.46 21.52
N ASP A 117 -6.49 -9.21 20.28
CA ASP A 117 -5.62 -8.06 19.99
C ASP A 117 -6.43 -6.76 20.00
N GLN A 118 -6.17 -5.92 20.98
CA GLN A 118 -6.86 -4.64 21.17
C GLN A 118 -6.62 -3.65 20.03
N THR A 119 -5.57 -3.86 19.23
CA THR A 119 -5.24 -3.01 18.08
C THR A 119 -5.84 -3.50 16.76
N LYS A 120 -6.62 -4.58 16.78
CA LYS A 120 -7.26 -5.18 15.60
C LYS A 120 -8.19 -4.19 14.89
N ALA A 121 -9.02 -3.45 15.64
CA ALA A 121 -9.91 -2.44 15.08
C ALA A 121 -9.14 -1.33 14.34
N ALA A 122 -8.05 -0.85 14.91
CA ALA A 122 -7.17 0.15 14.27
C ALA A 122 -6.53 -0.38 12.98
N ALA A 123 -6.12 -1.66 12.95
CA ALA A 123 -5.61 -2.28 11.73
C ALA A 123 -6.68 -2.38 10.64
N LEU A 124 -7.91 -2.76 10.97
CA LEU A 124 -9.03 -2.86 10.04
C LEU A 124 -9.44 -1.49 9.49
N TRP A 125 -9.55 -0.50 10.35
CA TRP A 125 -9.79 0.89 9.94
C TRP A 125 -8.73 1.39 8.96
N THR A 126 -7.45 1.14 9.27
CA THR A 126 -6.34 1.57 8.42
C THR A 126 -6.33 0.84 7.08
N LEU A 127 -6.56 -0.49 7.07
CA LEU A 127 -6.68 -1.27 5.83
C LEU A 127 -7.79 -0.72 4.93
N ASN A 128 -8.97 -0.47 5.51
CA ASN A 128 -10.12 0.07 4.78
C ASN A 128 -9.81 1.48 4.23
N THR A 129 -9.29 2.36 5.08
CA THR A 129 -8.97 3.75 4.71
C THR A 129 -7.92 3.79 3.61
N VAL A 130 -6.81 3.06 3.77
CA VAL A 130 -5.72 3.07 2.79
C VAL A 130 -6.16 2.48 1.45
N LEU A 131 -6.90 1.37 1.46
CA LEU A 131 -7.42 0.78 0.23
C LEU A 131 -8.38 1.74 -0.48
N THR A 132 -9.36 2.28 0.24
CA THR A 132 -10.37 3.18 -0.33
C THR A 132 -9.74 4.43 -0.97
N GLU A 133 -8.83 5.10 -0.27
CA GLU A 133 -8.17 6.29 -0.79
C GLU A 133 -7.22 5.97 -1.96
N ALA A 134 -6.49 4.85 -1.89
CA ALA A 134 -5.62 4.42 -2.99
C ALA A 134 -6.40 4.02 -4.25
N LEU A 135 -7.59 3.43 -4.11
CA LEU A 135 -8.49 3.14 -5.24
C LEU A 135 -8.94 4.41 -5.95
N LYS A 136 -9.26 5.48 -5.21
CA LYS A 136 -9.63 6.79 -5.80
C LYS A 136 -8.48 7.35 -6.63
N LEU A 137 -7.25 7.32 -6.10
CA LEU A 137 -6.06 7.77 -6.83
C LEU A 137 -5.78 6.92 -8.08
N LEU A 138 -6.06 5.62 -8.03
CA LEU A 138 -5.82 4.69 -9.13
C LEU A 138 -6.92 4.73 -10.20
N HIS A 139 -8.13 5.19 -9.85
CA HIS A 139 -9.31 5.12 -10.72
C HIS A 139 -9.11 5.73 -12.13
N PRO A 140 -8.46 6.89 -12.32
CA PRO A 140 -8.22 7.44 -13.65
C PRO A 140 -7.45 6.49 -14.59
N TYR A 141 -6.65 5.60 -14.03
CA TYR A 141 -5.79 4.66 -14.77
C TYR A 141 -6.43 3.28 -14.97
N MET A 142 -7.19 2.80 -13.97
CA MET A 142 -7.79 1.47 -13.94
C MET A 142 -9.26 1.54 -13.49
N PRO A 143 -10.16 2.17 -14.29
CA PRO A 143 -11.50 2.53 -13.84
C PRO A 143 -12.39 1.33 -13.52
N PHE A 144 -12.24 0.19 -14.19
CA PHE A 144 -13.16 -0.92 -14.01
C PHE A 144 -12.95 -1.69 -12.71
N ILE A 145 -11.71 -2.07 -12.42
CA ILE A 145 -11.41 -2.81 -11.18
C ILE A 145 -11.58 -1.94 -9.94
N THR A 146 -11.25 -0.65 -10.03
CA THR A 146 -11.37 0.26 -8.89
C THR A 146 -12.82 0.56 -8.57
N GLU A 147 -13.68 0.73 -9.56
CA GLU A 147 -15.13 0.87 -9.38
C GLU A 147 -15.71 -0.36 -8.70
N GLU A 148 -15.43 -1.55 -9.24
CA GLU A 148 -15.94 -2.81 -8.71
C GLU A 148 -15.55 -3.02 -7.25
N ILE A 149 -14.29 -2.78 -6.90
CA ILE A 149 -13.82 -2.94 -5.52
C ILE A 149 -14.45 -1.88 -4.62
N TYR A 150 -14.48 -0.61 -5.05
CA TYR A 150 -14.97 0.51 -4.26
C TYR A 150 -16.44 0.36 -3.89
N CYS A 151 -17.31 0.03 -4.85
CA CYS A 151 -18.73 -0.17 -4.61
C CYS A 151 -19.04 -1.40 -3.74
N ASN A 152 -18.12 -2.37 -3.66
CA ASN A 152 -18.23 -3.50 -2.74
C ASN A 152 -17.67 -3.20 -1.33
N LEU A 153 -16.84 -2.16 -1.18
CA LEU A 153 -16.27 -1.73 0.11
C LEU A 153 -17.10 -0.65 0.80
N THR A 154 -17.84 0.11 0.02
CA THR A 154 -18.60 1.27 0.49
C THR A 154 -20.04 1.15 0.03
N ASP A 155 -20.95 1.87 0.69
CA ASP A 155 -22.37 1.97 0.26
C ASP A 155 -22.58 3.09 -0.79
N GLU A 156 -21.51 3.60 -1.39
CA GLU A 156 -21.54 4.66 -2.39
C GLU A 156 -21.93 4.12 -3.77
N GLU A 157 -22.65 4.92 -4.53
CA GLU A 157 -23.15 4.54 -5.87
C GLU A 157 -22.01 4.33 -6.88
N SER A 158 -20.97 5.16 -6.79
CA SER A 158 -19.81 5.12 -7.70
C SER A 158 -18.61 5.85 -7.10
N ILE A 159 -17.40 5.32 -7.35
CA ILE A 159 -16.13 5.99 -7.00
C ILE A 159 -15.99 7.35 -7.73
N MET A 160 -16.66 7.52 -8.88
CA MET A 160 -16.66 8.78 -9.64
C MET A 160 -17.29 9.94 -8.88
N LEU A 161 -18.14 9.67 -7.89
CA LEU A 161 -18.79 10.69 -7.03
C LEU A 161 -17.97 10.99 -5.79
N ALA A 162 -16.95 10.18 -5.51
CA ALA A 162 -16.10 10.32 -4.34
C ALA A 162 -15.20 11.56 -4.44
N LYS A 163 -14.90 12.15 -3.28
CA LYS A 163 -13.93 13.25 -3.23
C LYS A 163 -12.53 12.72 -3.53
N TRP A 164 -11.77 13.50 -4.30
CA TRP A 164 -10.36 13.22 -4.56
C TRP A 164 -9.54 13.27 -3.26
N PRO A 165 -8.62 12.33 -3.03
CA PRO A 165 -7.77 12.34 -1.84
C PRO A 165 -6.88 13.58 -1.77
N GLU A 166 -6.88 14.23 -0.61
CA GLU A 166 -6.08 15.42 -0.35
C GLU A 166 -5.06 15.14 0.76
N PHE A 167 -3.96 15.88 0.74
CA PHE A 167 -2.97 15.85 1.82
C PHE A 167 -3.57 16.37 3.11
N LYS A 168 -3.35 15.65 4.23
CA LYS A 168 -3.81 15.99 5.57
C LYS A 168 -2.61 16.10 6.52
N GLU A 169 -2.43 17.24 7.16
CA GLU A 169 -1.30 17.47 8.06
C GLU A 169 -1.31 16.51 9.26
N GLU A 170 -2.50 16.13 9.75
CA GLU A 170 -2.66 15.18 10.84
C GLU A 170 -2.24 13.75 10.51
N TRP A 171 -2.01 13.43 9.24
CA TRP A 171 -1.51 12.12 8.78
C TRP A 171 -0.01 12.14 8.44
N ASN A 172 0.71 13.17 8.86
CA ASN A 172 2.14 13.36 8.58
C ASN A 172 3.01 12.79 9.72
N PHE A 173 3.17 11.48 9.79
CA PHE A 173 3.85 10.76 10.87
C PHE A 173 5.32 10.43 10.52
N LYS A 174 6.17 11.45 10.39
CA LYS A 174 7.57 11.27 9.94
C LYS A 174 8.44 10.43 10.88
N ALA A 175 8.19 10.47 12.19
CA ALA A 175 8.92 9.64 13.15
C ALA A 175 8.61 8.15 12.94
N ASP A 176 7.32 7.81 12.76
CA ASP A 176 6.88 6.44 12.51
C ASP A 176 7.36 5.94 11.13
N GLU A 177 7.39 6.82 10.11
CA GLU A 177 8.00 6.48 8.82
C GLU A 177 9.45 6.04 8.99
N LYS A 178 10.26 6.86 9.68
CA LYS A 178 11.68 6.55 9.93
C LYS A 178 11.86 5.23 10.68
N ALA A 179 11.07 5.00 11.73
CA ALA A 179 11.15 3.79 12.54
C ALA A 179 10.84 2.52 11.70
N VAL A 180 9.74 2.54 10.94
CA VAL A 180 9.35 1.38 10.12
C VAL A 180 10.32 1.16 8.96
N GLU A 181 10.81 2.21 8.28
CA GLU A 181 11.81 2.05 7.22
C GLU A 181 13.12 1.45 7.77
N THR A 182 13.56 1.84 8.96
CA THR A 182 14.72 1.21 9.63
C THR A 182 14.51 -0.30 9.84
N ILE A 183 13.31 -0.69 10.30
CA ILE A 183 12.96 -2.11 10.45
C ILE A 183 12.96 -2.84 9.10
N LYS A 184 12.40 -2.23 8.07
CA LYS A 184 12.37 -2.78 6.71
C LYS A 184 13.78 -3.01 6.16
N GLU A 185 14.69 -2.04 6.37
CA GLU A 185 16.10 -2.19 5.97
C GLU A 185 16.80 -3.32 6.70
N ALA A 186 16.60 -3.45 8.01
CA ALA A 186 17.15 -4.56 8.79
C ALA A 186 16.64 -5.92 8.28
N VAL A 187 15.34 -6.03 8.01
CA VAL A 187 14.72 -7.25 7.44
C VAL A 187 15.29 -7.57 6.06
N ARG A 188 15.44 -6.54 5.19
CA ARG A 188 16.05 -6.71 3.85
C ARG A 188 17.50 -7.20 3.97
N GLY A 189 18.29 -6.61 4.86
CA GLY A 189 19.67 -7.03 5.13
C GLY A 189 19.76 -8.48 5.55
N ILE A 190 18.92 -8.90 6.50
CA ILE A 190 18.85 -10.30 6.96
C ILE A 190 18.45 -11.25 5.82
N ARG A 191 17.45 -10.89 5.02
CA ARG A 191 17.01 -11.70 3.87
C ARG A 191 18.13 -11.86 2.82
N ASN A 192 18.86 -10.79 2.53
CA ASN A 192 19.98 -10.81 1.59
C ASN A 192 21.10 -11.74 2.06
N VAL A 193 21.57 -11.60 3.30
CA VAL A 193 22.59 -12.48 3.88
C VAL A 193 22.15 -13.96 3.85
N ARG A 194 20.88 -14.22 4.20
CA ARG A 194 20.34 -15.60 4.13
C ARG A 194 20.30 -16.15 2.70
N ALA A 195 19.98 -15.32 1.72
CA ALA A 195 19.98 -15.71 0.31
C ALA A 195 21.40 -16.00 -0.19
N GLU A 196 22.35 -15.14 0.12
CA GLU A 196 23.78 -15.33 -0.23
C GLU A 196 24.36 -16.60 0.38
N MET A 197 23.97 -16.91 1.62
CA MET A 197 24.42 -18.10 2.34
C MET A 197 23.56 -19.36 2.04
N ASN A 198 22.60 -19.28 1.12
CA ASN A 198 21.68 -20.38 0.79
C ASN A 198 20.94 -20.95 2.03
N VAL A 199 20.61 -20.10 3.01
CA VAL A 199 19.87 -20.52 4.20
C VAL A 199 18.37 -20.55 3.89
N SER A 200 17.75 -21.73 4.04
CA SER A 200 16.30 -21.87 3.81
C SER A 200 15.49 -20.87 4.65
N PRO A 201 14.45 -20.21 4.07
CA PRO A 201 13.56 -19.31 4.82
C PRO A 201 12.90 -19.95 6.03
N LYS A 202 12.66 -21.27 6.01
CA LYS A 202 12.04 -22.02 7.11
C LYS A 202 13.00 -22.28 8.28
N LYS A 203 14.32 -22.13 8.11
CA LYS A 203 15.30 -22.36 9.16
C LYS A 203 15.31 -21.18 10.13
N LYS A 204 14.99 -21.44 11.39
CA LYS A 204 15.12 -20.43 12.45
C LYS A 204 16.60 -20.14 12.71
N ALA A 205 16.95 -18.86 12.90
CA ALA A 205 18.28 -18.41 13.25
C ALA A 205 18.16 -17.34 14.34
N GLN A 206 19.17 -17.28 15.20
CA GLN A 206 19.29 -16.16 16.14
C GLN A 206 19.85 -14.95 15.39
N VAL A 207 19.28 -13.80 15.65
CA VAL A 207 19.72 -12.51 15.09
C VAL A 207 20.18 -11.64 16.25
N TYR A 208 21.37 -11.10 16.14
CA TYR A 208 21.92 -10.14 17.09
C TYR A 208 21.97 -8.78 16.39
N VAL A 209 21.26 -7.81 16.96
CA VAL A 209 21.31 -6.42 16.48
C VAL A 209 22.30 -5.66 17.35
N VAL A 210 23.32 -5.09 16.74
CA VAL A 210 24.30 -4.23 17.40
C VAL A 210 24.16 -2.84 16.80
N SER A 211 23.79 -1.87 17.62
CA SER A 211 23.67 -0.46 17.21
C SER A 211 24.21 0.44 18.31
N GLU A 212 24.88 1.52 17.92
CA GLU A 212 25.26 2.63 18.81
C GLU A 212 24.08 3.58 19.01
N ASP A 213 23.09 3.56 18.13
CA ASP A 213 21.89 4.38 18.21
C ASP A 213 20.92 3.81 19.25
N ALA A 214 20.57 4.64 20.24
CA ALA A 214 19.66 4.26 21.32
C ALA A 214 18.21 4.04 20.84
N GLU A 215 17.82 4.65 19.71
CA GLU A 215 16.49 4.48 19.11
C GLU A 215 16.35 3.11 18.40
N ILE A 216 17.46 2.46 18.06
CA ILE A 216 17.49 1.15 17.40
C ILE A 216 17.62 -0.01 18.40
N ARG A 217 18.00 0.25 19.65
CA ARG A 217 18.11 -0.72 20.74
C ARG A 217 16.80 -0.99 21.42
#